data_ad19ed31747f1a99349db7534250e0fc
#
_entry.id   ad19ed31747f1a99349db7534250e0fc
#
_cell.length_a   1.000
_cell.length_b   1.000
_cell.length_c   1.000
_cell.angle_alpha   90.00
_cell.angle_beta   90.00
_cell.angle_gamma   90.00
#
_symmetry.space_group_name_H-M   'P 1'
#
loop_
_entity.id
_entity.type
_entity.pdbx_description
1 polymer ?
#
loop_
_entity_poly.entity_id
_entity_poly.type
_entity_poly.pdbx_seq_one_letter_code
_entity_poly.pdbx_strand_id
1 'polypeptide(L)'
;MILEQLIFTVLAFGIFVYMFLKMFKENDTNYIGILIIQAIGISLNFIEVLKKIEFGPFLTIIKYILAILIPIAIMILDKKQIPLIQILNVLKAKIYLKLGNNKKAKEQLINLVSKYPENYVGHKMLAEIYELEGGMRKAIDEYVQAIDANKQDYDSYYKIAELLNNLEKPDEAAEMLFNLLNKKPDYYRATELLGDILISKEMYKEAVNVYQNALKYNQLSFEINYNLGIVYTMLNDFQNAKICYERAAEINSLSYNSKYSLAEIALIYKELEEAEKHFMEAIDDEELSADSYYELSKIAMIKNDKDKAIQYANIAIDIDASKVVPKIKKDPIFIPIIARISIPFNINSSEGIEHKLTEKELMAKEHLEDMFDITRNLSYADIKLLKKEPDGRKQKNVEKNQNENQNQRDF
;
A
#
# COMPACT_ATOMS: atom_id res chain seq x y z
N MET A 1 50.63 -39.77 1.03
CA MET A 1 49.48 -40.31 1.81
C MET A 1 49.62 -40.10 3.33
N ILE A 2 50.52 -40.78 4.06
CA ILE A 2 50.63 -40.67 5.53
C ILE A 2 50.93 -39.26 5.99
N LEU A 3 51.87 -38.54 5.36
CA LEU A 3 52.22 -37.16 5.68
C LEU A 3 51.04 -36.20 5.46
N GLU A 4 50.32 -36.35 4.34
CA GLU A 4 49.14 -35.55 3.99
C GLU A 4 48.02 -35.75 5.03
N GLN A 5 47.73 -37.00 5.39
CA GLN A 5 46.71 -37.33 6.39
C GLN A 5 47.06 -36.80 7.78
N LEU A 6 48.35 -36.80 8.14
CA LEU A 6 48.84 -36.24 9.37
C LEU A 6 48.64 -34.71 9.41
N ILE A 7 49.04 -34.02 8.35
CA ILE A 7 48.87 -32.58 8.22
C ILE A 7 47.37 -32.21 8.32
N PHE A 8 46.51 -32.96 7.57
CA PHE A 8 45.08 -32.77 7.65
C PHE A 8 44.55 -32.92 9.10
N THR A 9 44.95 -33.99 9.76
CA THR A 9 44.49 -34.27 11.15
C THR A 9 44.90 -33.18 12.12
N VAL A 10 46.16 -32.74 12.11
CA VAL A 10 46.64 -31.66 12.95
C VAL A 10 45.90 -30.35 12.70
N LEU A 11 45.69 -30.01 11.46
CA LEU A 11 45.02 -28.76 11.07
C LEU A 11 43.55 -28.78 11.44
N ALA A 12 42.83 -29.87 11.08
CA ALA A 12 41.40 -30.01 11.40
C ALA A 12 41.16 -30.07 12.92
N PHE A 13 42.02 -30.77 13.66
CA PHE A 13 41.89 -30.83 15.11
C PHE A 13 42.23 -29.49 15.80
N GLY A 14 43.24 -28.76 15.31
CA GLY A 14 43.55 -27.42 15.79
C GLY A 14 42.38 -26.44 15.61
N ILE A 15 41.74 -26.50 14.44
CA ILE A 15 40.50 -25.67 14.17
C ILE A 15 39.37 -26.11 15.12
N PHE A 16 39.18 -27.43 15.33
CA PHE A 16 38.16 -27.97 16.22
C PHE A 16 38.33 -27.46 17.66
N VAL A 17 39.55 -27.55 18.20
CA VAL A 17 39.88 -27.06 19.55
C VAL A 17 39.64 -25.56 19.67
N TYR A 18 40.05 -24.79 18.66
CA TYR A 18 39.79 -23.35 18.66
C TYR A 18 38.29 -23.02 18.71
N MET A 19 37.50 -23.66 17.86
CA MET A 19 36.04 -23.45 17.79
C MET A 19 35.36 -23.90 19.10
N PHE A 20 35.82 -25.02 19.68
CA PHE A 20 35.33 -25.51 20.94
C PHE A 20 35.59 -24.53 22.10
N LEU A 21 36.83 -24.02 22.23
CA LEU A 21 37.18 -23.03 23.22
C LEU A 21 36.42 -21.72 23.06
N LYS A 22 36.20 -21.31 21.80
CA LYS A 22 35.41 -20.13 21.47
C LYS A 22 33.96 -20.30 21.90
N MET A 23 33.36 -21.46 21.67
CA MET A 23 32.00 -21.79 22.12
C MET A 23 31.83 -21.55 23.63
N PHE A 24 32.76 -22.01 24.42
CA PHE A 24 32.71 -21.80 25.90
C PHE A 24 32.94 -20.34 26.28
N LYS A 25 33.89 -19.66 25.65
CA LYS A 25 34.20 -18.26 25.93
C LYS A 25 33.04 -17.32 25.65
N GLU A 26 32.33 -17.59 24.57
CA GLU A 26 31.20 -16.74 24.09
C GLU A 26 29.83 -17.26 24.58
N ASN A 27 29.83 -18.38 25.32
CA ASN A 27 28.61 -19.08 25.78
C ASN A 27 27.59 -19.30 24.64
N ASP A 28 28.10 -19.63 23.44
CA ASP A 28 27.30 -19.76 22.21
C ASP A 28 27.14 -21.23 21.80
N THR A 29 26.00 -21.82 22.14
CA THR A 29 25.67 -23.22 21.84
C THR A 29 25.46 -23.48 20.32
N ASN A 30 25.37 -22.45 19.49
CA ASN A 30 25.20 -22.62 18.04
C ASN A 30 26.46 -23.21 17.38
N TYR A 31 27.63 -23.06 18.01
CA TYR A 31 28.86 -23.73 17.57
C TYR A 31 28.77 -25.25 17.65
N ILE A 32 27.87 -25.83 18.47
CA ILE A 32 27.73 -27.30 18.60
C ILE A 32 27.44 -27.95 17.25
N GLY A 33 26.52 -27.39 16.46
CA GLY A 33 26.20 -27.92 15.14
C GLY A 33 27.40 -27.95 14.20
N ILE A 34 28.23 -26.91 14.25
CA ILE A 34 29.44 -26.79 13.43
C ILE A 34 30.49 -27.81 13.89
N LEU A 35 30.68 -27.95 15.19
CA LEU A 35 31.60 -28.94 15.79
C LEU A 35 31.18 -30.37 15.40
N ILE A 36 29.87 -30.68 15.38
CA ILE A 36 29.37 -31.99 14.92
C ILE A 36 29.70 -32.22 13.43
N ILE A 37 29.48 -31.23 12.57
CA ILE A 37 29.80 -31.32 11.15
C ILE A 37 31.31 -31.53 10.95
N GLN A 38 32.13 -30.80 11.71
CA GLN A 38 33.59 -30.94 11.68
C GLN A 38 34.05 -32.30 12.19
N ALA A 39 33.42 -32.78 13.28
CA ALA A 39 33.72 -34.13 13.81
C ALA A 39 33.44 -35.25 12.78
N ILE A 40 32.35 -35.10 11.99
CA ILE A 40 32.10 -36.06 10.88
C ILE A 40 33.24 -36.04 9.87
N GLY A 41 33.71 -34.86 9.43
CA GLY A 41 34.82 -34.71 8.50
C GLY A 41 36.13 -35.32 9.04
N ILE A 42 36.42 -35.10 10.33
CA ILE A 42 37.59 -35.69 11.04
C ILE A 42 37.44 -37.22 11.10
N SER A 43 36.24 -37.72 11.44
CA SER A 43 35.98 -39.18 11.53
C SER A 43 36.20 -39.88 10.18
N LEU A 44 35.82 -39.24 9.06
CA LEU A 44 36.13 -39.79 7.74
C LEU A 44 37.63 -39.99 7.51
N ASN A 45 38.45 -39.03 7.95
CA ASN A 45 39.92 -39.18 7.86
C ASN A 45 40.44 -40.32 8.72
N PHE A 46 39.92 -40.50 9.94
CA PHE A 46 40.29 -41.63 10.78
C PHE A 46 39.91 -42.98 10.16
N ILE A 47 38.77 -43.11 9.52
CA ILE A 47 38.34 -44.32 8.82
C ILE A 47 39.31 -44.62 7.67
N GLU A 48 39.72 -43.64 6.89
CA GLU A 48 40.67 -43.79 5.78
C GLU A 48 42.05 -44.31 6.32
N VAL A 49 42.53 -43.71 7.44
CA VAL A 49 43.79 -44.09 8.04
C VAL A 49 43.75 -45.51 8.65
N LEU A 50 42.74 -45.79 9.49
CA LEU A 50 42.63 -47.05 10.21
C LEU A 50 42.35 -48.26 9.32
N LYS A 51 41.53 -48.07 8.29
CA LYS A 51 41.18 -49.14 7.34
C LYS A 51 42.14 -49.26 6.16
N LYS A 52 43.12 -48.35 6.06
CA LYS A 52 44.05 -48.26 4.94
C LYS A 52 43.35 -48.26 3.56
N ILE A 53 42.19 -47.58 3.49
CA ILE A 53 41.37 -47.45 2.30
C ILE A 53 41.58 -46.04 1.74
N GLU A 54 41.84 -45.92 0.46
CA GLU A 54 41.81 -44.61 -0.23
C GLU A 54 40.38 -44.28 -0.64
N PHE A 55 39.86 -43.12 -0.17
CA PHE A 55 38.57 -42.64 -0.64
C PHE A 55 38.68 -42.14 -2.08
N GLY A 56 37.62 -42.39 -2.84
CA GLY A 56 37.50 -41.76 -4.16
C GLY A 56 37.43 -40.22 -4.04
N PRO A 57 37.70 -39.50 -5.15
CA PRO A 57 37.85 -38.05 -5.15
C PRO A 57 36.65 -37.33 -4.52
N PHE A 58 35.44 -37.85 -4.65
CA PHE A 58 34.20 -37.26 -4.10
C PHE A 58 34.22 -37.26 -2.56
N LEU A 59 34.52 -38.40 -1.91
CA LEU A 59 34.58 -38.48 -0.46
C LEU A 59 35.76 -37.70 0.13
N THR A 60 36.88 -37.65 -0.58
CA THR A 60 38.03 -36.82 -0.22
C THR A 60 37.66 -35.33 -0.20
N ILE A 61 36.98 -34.84 -1.23
CA ILE A 61 36.49 -33.45 -1.28
C ILE A 61 35.55 -33.16 -0.12
N ILE A 62 34.57 -34.04 0.16
CA ILE A 62 33.63 -33.89 1.28
C ILE A 62 34.36 -33.80 2.62
N LYS A 63 35.36 -34.67 2.84
CA LYS A 63 36.18 -34.66 4.05
C LYS A 63 36.84 -33.29 4.27
N TYR A 64 37.47 -32.71 3.26
CA TYR A 64 38.11 -31.39 3.35
C TYR A 64 37.10 -30.28 3.55
N ILE A 65 35.96 -30.34 2.86
CA ILE A 65 34.87 -29.34 3.03
C ILE A 65 34.37 -29.33 4.47
N LEU A 66 34.02 -30.49 5.03
CA LEU A 66 33.43 -30.59 6.36
C LEU A 66 34.39 -30.25 7.50
N ALA A 67 35.65 -30.76 7.40
CA ALA A 67 36.62 -30.64 8.49
C ALA A 67 37.40 -29.31 8.50
N ILE A 68 37.56 -28.67 7.34
CA ILE A 68 38.46 -27.51 7.19
C ILE A 68 37.75 -26.32 6.58
N LEU A 69 37.16 -26.47 5.37
CA LEU A 69 36.65 -25.32 4.64
C LEU A 69 35.46 -24.65 5.33
N ILE A 70 34.48 -25.43 5.78
CA ILE A 70 33.31 -24.87 6.51
C ILE A 70 33.74 -24.20 7.81
N PRO A 71 34.53 -24.82 8.72
CA PRO A 71 35.01 -24.17 9.95
C PRO A 71 35.82 -22.90 9.69
N ILE A 72 36.74 -22.91 8.72
CA ILE A 72 37.53 -21.72 8.37
C ILE A 72 36.63 -20.61 7.81
N ALA A 73 35.70 -20.96 6.91
CA ALA A 73 34.76 -19.97 6.38
C ALA A 73 33.97 -19.31 7.52
N ILE A 74 33.51 -20.08 8.48
CA ILE A 74 32.82 -19.56 9.66
C ILE A 74 33.71 -18.66 10.51
N MET A 75 34.97 -19.06 10.75
CA MET A 75 35.94 -18.23 11.47
C MET A 75 36.21 -16.90 10.76
N ILE A 76 36.28 -16.89 9.44
CA ILE A 76 36.46 -15.67 8.64
C ILE A 76 35.22 -14.78 8.72
N LEU A 77 34.03 -15.35 8.64
CA LEU A 77 32.76 -14.63 8.75
C LEU A 77 32.59 -14.02 10.13
N ASP A 78 32.94 -14.78 11.15
CA ASP A 78 32.98 -14.31 12.55
C ASP A 78 33.95 -13.12 12.71
N LYS A 79 35.18 -13.24 12.21
CA LYS A 79 36.18 -12.16 12.27
C LYS A 79 35.74 -10.91 11.52
N LYS A 80 34.94 -11.07 10.46
CA LYS A 80 34.33 -9.95 9.71
C LYS A 80 33.04 -9.43 10.34
N GLN A 81 32.67 -9.93 11.51
CA GLN A 81 31.41 -9.61 12.19
C GLN A 81 30.15 -9.89 11.35
N ILE A 82 30.25 -10.83 10.40
CA ILE A 82 29.09 -11.27 9.63
C ILE A 82 28.27 -12.20 10.52
N PRO A 83 27.01 -11.88 10.83
CA PRO A 83 26.21 -12.60 11.83
C PRO A 83 25.65 -13.91 11.27
N LEU A 84 26.53 -14.85 10.87
CA LEU A 84 26.13 -16.10 10.24
C LEU A 84 25.12 -16.88 11.09
N ILE A 85 25.34 -16.93 12.40
CA ILE A 85 24.47 -17.65 13.34
C ILE A 85 23.09 -16.99 13.39
N GLN A 86 23.04 -15.66 13.37
CA GLN A 86 21.77 -14.92 13.31
C GLN A 86 21.03 -15.24 12.00
N ILE A 87 21.76 -15.25 10.87
CA ILE A 87 21.21 -15.61 9.54
C ILE A 87 20.66 -17.04 9.56
N LEU A 88 21.39 -18.01 10.11
CA LEU A 88 20.92 -19.40 10.21
C LEU A 88 19.67 -19.54 11.09
N ASN A 89 19.58 -18.80 12.20
CA ASN A 89 18.41 -18.80 13.06
C ASN A 89 17.19 -18.17 12.36
N VAL A 90 17.38 -17.06 11.65
CA VAL A 90 16.34 -16.45 10.81
C VAL A 90 15.88 -17.43 9.73
N LEU A 91 16.81 -18.11 9.04
CA LEU A 91 16.48 -19.10 8.03
C LEU A 91 15.68 -20.29 8.60
N LYS A 92 16.07 -20.76 9.79
CA LYS A 92 15.35 -21.81 10.51
C LYS A 92 13.94 -21.39 10.87
N ALA A 93 13.75 -20.16 11.35
CA ALA A 93 12.43 -19.60 11.62
C ALA A 93 11.59 -19.52 10.34
N LYS A 94 12.16 -19.05 9.21
CA LYS A 94 11.48 -19.03 7.91
C LYS A 94 11.05 -20.42 7.44
N ILE A 95 11.86 -21.45 7.68
CA ILE A 95 11.51 -22.84 7.35
C ILE A 95 10.32 -23.28 8.20
N TYR A 96 10.31 -23.01 9.51
CA TYR A 96 9.16 -23.34 10.36
C TYR A 96 7.88 -22.62 9.93
N LEU A 97 7.95 -21.35 9.52
CA LEU A 97 6.80 -20.62 8.99
C LEU A 97 6.28 -21.27 7.70
N LYS A 98 7.18 -21.64 6.80
CA LYS A 98 6.83 -22.33 5.54
C LYS A 98 6.18 -23.70 5.76
N LEU A 99 6.52 -24.37 6.87
CA LEU A 99 5.92 -25.64 7.31
C LEU A 99 4.63 -25.44 8.13
N GLY A 100 4.12 -24.21 8.27
CA GLY A 100 2.93 -23.90 9.07
C GLY A 100 3.14 -23.99 10.59
N ASN A 101 4.37 -24.12 11.06
CA ASN A 101 4.67 -24.26 12.49
C ASN A 101 5.03 -22.91 13.13
N ASN A 102 4.01 -22.03 13.20
CA ASN A 102 4.19 -20.66 13.74
C ASN A 102 4.71 -20.67 15.19
N LYS A 103 4.30 -21.64 16.02
CA LYS A 103 4.75 -21.75 17.41
C LYS A 103 6.28 -21.95 17.50
N LYS A 104 6.83 -22.90 16.75
CA LYS A 104 8.29 -23.13 16.74
C LYS A 104 9.06 -21.98 16.11
N ALA A 105 8.50 -21.34 15.06
CA ALA A 105 9.10 -20.15 14.48
C ALA A 105 9.21 -19.02 15.50
N LYS A 106 8.12 -18.75 16.23
CA LYS A 106 8.05 -17.74 17.27
C LYS A 106 9.06 -18.00 18.40
N GLU A 107 9.14 -19.24 18.91
CA GLU A 107 10.12 -19.62 19.94
C GLU A 107 11.56 -19.36 19.48
N GLN A 108 11.89 -19.72 18.22
CA GLN A 108 13.21 -19.47 17.63
C GLN A 108 13.51 -17.98 17.49
N LEU A 109 12.53 -17.16 17.09
CA LEU A 109 12.70 -15.72 16.93
C LEU A 109 12.83 -15.02 18.29
N ILE A 110 12.05 -15.40 19.30
CA ILE A 110 12.20 -14.89 20.68
C ILE A 110 13.62 -15.17 21.19
N ASN A 111 14.11 -16.39 21.03
CA ASN A 111 15.48 -16.75 21.42
C ASN A 111 16.53 -15.96 20.62
N LEU A 112 16.27 -15.70 19.34
CA LEU A 112 17.16 -14.91 18.49
C LEU A 112 17.24 -13.46 18.99
N VAL A 113 16.10 -12.76 19.15
CA VAL A 113 16.09 -11.34 19.52
C VAL A 113 16.49 -11.11 20.97
N SER A 114 16.24 -12.07 21.88
CA SER A 114 16.73 -11.97 23.26
C SER A 114 18.26 -12.07 23.36
N LYS A 115 18.90 -12.82 22.45
CA LYS A 115 20.36 -12.96 22.40
C LYS A 115 21.02 -11.88 21.55
N TYR A 116 20.34 -11.41 20.52
CA TYR A 116 20.79 -10.41 19.55
C TYR A 116 19.73 -9.33 19.36
N PRO A 117 19.59 -8.39 20.31
CA PRO A 117 18.57 -7.34 20.26
C PRO A 117 18.67 -6.41 19.04
N GLU A 118 19.85 -6.34 18.41
CA GLU A 118 20.12 -5.57 17.20
C GLU A 118 19.66 -6.29 15.92
N ASN A 119 19.09 -7.49 16.02
CA ASN A 119 18.64 -8.24 14.83
C ASN A 119 17.27 -7.76 14.35
N TYR A 120 17.25 -6.71 13.52
CA TYR A 120 16.00 -6.12 13.00
C TYR A 120 15.14 -7.12 12.22
N VAL A 121 15.74 -8.08 11.49
CA VAL A 121 14.99 -9.10 10.75
C VAL A 121 14.24 -10.03 11.70
N GLY A 122 14.87 -10.40 12.81
CA GLY A 122 14.25 -11.22 13.86
C GLY A 122 13.03 -10.51 14.47
N HIS A 123 13.18 -9.24 14.85
CA HIS A 123 12.09 -8.42 15.38
C HIS A 123 10.96 -8.26 14.36
N LYS A 124 11.27 -7.93 13.10
CA LYS A 124 10.28 -7.80 12.03
C LYS A 124 9.46 -9.09 11.84
N MET A 125 10.13 -10.24 11.74
CA MET A 125 9.44 -11.52 11.59
C MET A 125 8.61 -11.90 12.82
N LEU A 126 9.05 -11.52 14.02
CA LEU A 126 8.29 -11.75 15.25
C LEU A 126 7.04 -10.86 15.28
N ALA A 127 7.15 -9.61 14.84
CA ALA A 127 6.03 -8.70 14.67
C ALA A 127 4.99 -9.25 13.68
N GLU A 128 5.42 -9.76 12.53
CA GLU A 128 4.54 -10.41 11.53
C GLU A 128 3.78 -11.61 12.14
N ILE A 129 4.43 -12.42 13.00
CA ILE A 129 3.75 -13.51 13.72
C ILE A 129 2.71 -12.96 14.70
N TYR A 130 3.03 -11.89 15.42
CA TYR A 130 2.06 -11.28 16.34
C TYR A 130 0.87 -10.67 15.60
N GLU A 131 1.06 -10.09 14.40
CA GLU A 131 -0.05 -9.65 13.54
C GLU A 131 -0.97 -10.83 13.19
N LEU A 132 -0.40 -11.95 12.73
CA LEU A 132 -1.17 -13.16 12.39
C LEU A 132 -1.95 -13.73 13.59
N GLU A 133 -1.46 -13.54 14.80
CA GLU A 133 -2.11 -13.94 16.06
C GLU A 133 -3.11 -12.89 16.58
N GLY A 134 -3.31 -11.76 15.88
CA GLY A 134 -4.17 -10.65 16.30
C GLY A 134 -3.57 -9.78 17.41
N GLY A 135 -2.30 -9.97 17.75
CA GLY A 135 -1.61 -9.26 18.81
C GLY A 135 -1.04 -7.90 18.39
N MET A 136 -1.87 -7.01 17.85
CA MET A 136 -1.45 -5.73 17.22
C MET A 136 -0.47 -4.92 18.09
N ARG A 137 -0.71 -4.78 19.39
CA ARG A 137 0.19 -4.01 20.28
C ARG A 137 1.58 -4.63 20.38
N LYS A 138 1.65 -5.98 20.50
CA LYS A 138 2.94 -6.69 20.53
C LYS A 138 3.67 -6.59 19.20
N ALA A 139 2.92 -6.62 18.09
CA ALA A 139 3.50 -6.41 16.78
C ALA A 139 4.13 -5.01 16.66
N ILE A 140 3.44 -3.97 17.13
CA ILE A 140 4.00 -2.61 17.17
C ILE A 140 5.27 -2.55 17.98
N ASP A 141 5.29 -3.14 19.18
CA ASP A 141 6.49 -3.16 20.05
C ASP A 141 7.69 -3.78 19.33
N GLU A 142 7.49 -4.89 18.64
CA GLU A 142 8.55 -5.57 17.89
C GLU A 142 8.99 -4.79 16.63
N TYR A 143 8.05 -4.14 15.91
CA TYR A 143 8.43 -3.25 14.82
C TYR A 143 9.22 -2.02 15.28
N VAL A 144 8.92 -1.48 16.47
CA VAL A 144 9.71 -0.41 17.07
C VAL A 144 11.13 -0.90 17.33
N GLN A 145 11.31 -2.10 17.89
CA GLN A 145 12.63 -2.69 18.07
C GLN A 145 13.37 -2.91 16.74
N ALA A 146 12.65 -3.32 15.69
CA ALA A 146 13.23 -3.44 14.35
C ALA A 146 13.74 -2.09 13.81
N ILE A 147 12.97 -1.02 13.99
CA ILE A 147 13.36 0.36 13.62
C ILE A 147 14.55 0.84 14.46
N ASP A 148 14.58 0.53 15.75
CA ASP A 148 15.69 0.91 16.63
C ASP A 148 17.00 0.24 16.18
N ALA A 149 16.93 -1.00 15.77
CA ALA A 149 18.05 -1.75 15.23
C ALA A 149 18.45 -1.34 13.79
N ASN A 150 17.46 -0.93 12.97
CA ASN A 150 17.70 -0.45 11.61
C ASN A 150 16.77 0.72 11.27
N LYS A 151 17.26 1.94 11.39
CA LYS A 151 16.49 3.17 11.10
C LYS A 151 16.04 3.31 9.64
N GLN A 152 16.53 2.47 8.73
CA GLN A 152 16.15 2.43 7.31
C GLN A 152 15.14 1.33 7.00
N ASP A 153 14.61 0.63 8.00
CA ASP A 153 13.53 -0.33 7.79
C ASP A 153 12.19 0.40 7.62
N TYR A 154 12.03 1.04 6.47
CA TYR A 154 10.84 1.84 6.12
C TYR A 154 9.54 1.03 6.14
N ASP A 155 9.63 -0.28 5.86
CA ASP A 155 8.47 -1.18 5.94
C ASP A 155 7.91 -1.26 7.36
N SER A 156 8.78 -1.31 8.39
CA SER A 156 8.33 -1.33 9.79
C SER A 156 7.65 -0.03 10.19
N TYR A 157 8.12 1.13 9.71
CA TYR A 157 7.40 2.40 9.93
C TYR A 157 5.99 2.36 9.35
N TYR A 158 5.87 1.87 8.11
CA TYR A 158 4.56 1.72 7.45
C TYR A 158 3.66 0.74 8.22
N LYS A 159 4.19 -0.41 8.63
CA LYS A 159 3.44 -1.43 9.37
C LYS A 159 2.93 -0.92 10.73
N ILE A 160 3.71 -0.15 11.44
CA ILE A 160 3.27 0.51 12.68
C ILE A 160 2.10 1.44 12.40
N ALA A 161 2.19 2.26 11.35
CA ALA A 161 1.12 3.19 10.99
C ALA A 161 -0.17 2.45 10.58
N GLU A 162 -0.06 1.37 9.79
CA GLU A 162 -1.18 0.51 9.41
C GLU A 162 -1.87 -0.09 10.65
N LEU A 163 -1.08 -0.62 11.61
CA LEU A 163 -1.61 -1.16 12.86
C LEU A 163 -2.22 -0.10 13.77
N LEU A 164 -1.64 1.09 13.84
CA LEU A 164 -2.20 2.21 14.60
C LEU A 164 -3.55 2.65 14.02
N ASN A 165 -3.65 2.73 12.70
CA ASN A 165 -4.92 3.05 12.03
C ASN A 165 -5.98 1.97 12.32
N ASN A 166 -5.63 0.69 12.28
CA ASN A 166 -6.52 -0.42 12.64
C ASN A 166 -6.91 -0.42 14.13
N LEU A 167 -6.13 0.21 14.99
CA LEU A 167 -6.44 0.41 16.41
C LEU A 167 -7.24 1.71 16.67
N GLU A 168 -7.81 2.32 15.63
CA GLU A 168 -8.56 3.58 15.69
C GLU A 168 -7.73 4.75 16.24
N LYS A 169 -6.45 4.79 15.91
CA LYS A 169 -5.49 5.84 16.29
C LYS A 169 -4.94 6.56 15.04
N PRO A 170 -5.80 7.19 14.22
CA PRO A 170 -5.39 7.76 12.94
C PRO A 170 -4.38 8.91 13.10
N ASP A 171 -4.41 9.66 14.22
CA ASP A 171 -3.46 10.75 14.45
C ASP A 171 -2.03 10.23 14.64
N GLU A 172 -1.86 9.18 15.47
CA GLU A 172 -0.57 8.54 15.68
C GLU A 172 -0.06 7.87 14.39
N ALA A 173 -0.99 7.27 13.60
CA ALA A 173 -0.68 6.69 12.29
C ALA A 173 -0.19 7.76 11.30
N ALA A 174 -0.90 8.88 11.21
CA ALA A 174 -0.52 9.99 10.32
C ALA A 174 0.85 10.57 10.68
N GLU A 175 1.15 10.77 11.96
CA GLU A 175 2.47 11.22 12.41
C GLU A 175 3.60 10.25 12.00
N MET A 176 3.36 8.94 12.15
CA MET A 176 4.31 7.91 11.74
C MET A 176 4.55 7.94 10.22
N LEU A 177 3.48 8.12 9.43
CA LEU A 177 3.55 8.20 7.97
C LEU A 177 4.26 9.48 7.50
N PHE A 178 4.00 10.63 8.13
CA PHE A 178 4.76 11.86 7.86
C PHE A 178 6.25 11.68 8.14
N ASN A 179 6.59 11.05 9.27
CA ASN A 179 7.98 10.73 9.61
C ASN A 179 8.62 9.79 8.60
N LEU A 180 7.88 8.81 8.09
CA LEU A 180 8.33 7.90 7.03
C LEU A 180 8.57 8.67 5.73
N LEU A 181 7.60 9.46 5.26
CA LEU A 181 7.70 10.21 4.00
C LEU A 181 8.77 11.30 4.03
N ASN A 182 9.08 11.88 5.19
CA ASN A 182 10.22 12.79 5.33
C ASN A 182 11.56 12.07 5.11
N LYS A 183 11.66 10.79 5.44
CA LYS A 183 12.88 9.98 5.25
C LYS A 183 12.93 9.33 3.87
N LYS A 184 11.78 8.91 3.37
CA LYS A 184 11.60 8.22 2.09
C LYS A 184 10.37 8.76 1.37
N PRO A 185 10.52 9.87 0.64
CA PRO A 185 9.39 10.55 -0.01
C PRO A 185 8.70 9.75 -1.12
N ASP A 186 9.40 8.77 -1.70
CA ASP A 186 8.93 7.88 -2.75
C ASP A 186 8.27 6.58 -2.20
N TYR A 187 7.95 6.54 -0.90
CA TYR A 187 7.26 5.39 -0.32
C TYR A 187 5.74 5.49 -0.57
N TYR A 188 5.35 5.01 -1.73
CA TYR A 188 4.02 5.10 -2.30
C TYR A 188 2.90 4.64 -1.34
N ARG A 189 3.02 3.46 -0.71
CA ARG A 189 2.01 2.93 0.22
C ARG A 189 1.76 3.85 1.41
N ALA A 190 2.78 4.56 1.88
CA ALA A 190 2.63 5.53 2.96
C ALA A 190 1.89 6.80 2.50
N THR A 191 2.13 7.23 1.26
CA THR A 191 1.41 8.36 0.67
C THR A 191 -0.08 8.05 0.56
N GLU A 192 -0.43 6.85 0.12
CA GLU A 192 -1.81 6.42 -0.04
C GLU A 192 -2.53 6.34 1.31
N LEU A 193 -1.97 5.60 2.27
CA LEU A 193 -2.57 5.47 3.60
C LEU A 193 -2.69 6.82 4.33
N LEU A 194 -1.68 7.70 4.20
CA LEU A 194 -1.76 9.03 4.79
C LEU A 194 -2.86 9.87 4.12
N GLY A 195 -2.97 9.78 2.79
CA GLY A 195 -4.03 10.44 2.06
C GLY A 195 -5.42 9.99 2.51
N ASP A 196 -5.63 8.69 2.67
CA ASP A 196 -6.90 8.12 3.14
C ASP A 196 -7.25 8.59 4.55
N ILE A 197 -6.27 8.62 5.47
CA ILE A 197 -6.45 9.16 6.82
C ILE A 197 -6.82 10.64 6.78
N LEU A 198 -6.15 11.43 5.94
CA LEU A 198 -6.43 12.87 5.83
C LEU A 198 -7.80 13.13 5.21
N ILE A 199 -8.21 12.35 4.21
CA ILE A 199 -9.55 12.44 3.61
C ILE A 199 -10.63 12.10 4.65
N SER A 200 -10.50 11.00 5.38
CA SER A 200 -11.46 10.61 6.42
C SER A 200 -11.59 11.64 7.55
N LYS A 201 -10.57 12.49 7.73
CA LYS A 201 -10.55 13.61 8.68
C LYS A 201 -10.96 14.95 8.04
N GLU A 202 -11.40 14.95 6.80
CA GLU A 202 -11.75 16.14 6.02
C GLU A 202 -10.58 17.16 5.88
N MET A 203 -9.33 16.70 6.07
CA MET A 203 -8.12 17.50 5.95
C MET A 203 -7.65 17.54 4.49
N TYR A 204 -8.54 17.98 3.60
CA TYR A 204 -8.32 17.90 2.15
C TYR A 204 -7.12 18.69 1.65
N LYS A 205 -6.83 19.85 2.23
CA LYS A 205 -5.67 20.68 1.82
C LYS A 205 -4.35 20.01 2.13
N GLU A 206 -4.27 19.35 3.26
CA GLU A 206 -3.11 18.56 3.67
C GLU A 206 -2.94 17.33 2.76
N ALA A 207 -4.04 16.66 2.40
CA ALA A 207 -4.03 15.55 1.45
C ALA A 207 -3.50 16.00 0.07
N VAL A 208 -3.94 17.17 -0.44
CA VAL A 208 -3.38 17.75 -1.68
C VAL A 208 -1.86 17.90 -1.58
N ASN A 209 -1.35 18.45 -0.47
CA ASN A 209 0.08 18.66 -0.30
C ASN A 209 0.85 17.32 -0.30
N VAL A 210 0.31 16.29 0.36
CA VAL A 210 0.91 14.96 0.41
C VAL A 210 1.01 14.35 -0.99
N TYR A 211 -0.09 14.34 -1.75
CA TYR A 211 -0.12 13.78 -3.10
C TYR A 211 0.72 14.59 -4.09
N GLN A 212 0.67 15.93 -4.04
CA GLN A 212 1.52 16.77 -4.87
C GLN A 212 3.01 16.56 -4.60
N ASN A 213 3.40 16.37 -3.34
CA ASN A 213 4.78 16.05 -3.00
C ASN A 213 5.20 14.69 -3.55
N ALA A 214 4.33 13.68 -3.49
CA ALA A 214 4.60 12.36 -4.05
C ALA A 214 4.76 12.40 -5.59
N LEU A 215 3.96 13.23 -6.30
CA LEU A 215 4.07 13.42 -7.76
C LEU A 215 5.41 14.03 -8.20
N LYS A 216 6.15 14.72 -7.33
CA LYS A 216 7.51 15.20 -7.65
C LYS A 216 8.50 14.05 -7.86
N TYR A 217 8.24 12.89 -7.24
CA TYR A 217 9.07 11.70 -7.33
C TYR A 217 8.56 10.69 -8.36
N ASN A 218 7.25 10.62 -8.57
CA ASN A 218 6.65 9.78 -9.59
C ASN A 218 5.46 10.48 -10.26
N GLN A 219 5.73 11.23 -11.32
CA GLN A 219 4.72 11.99 -12.07
C GLN A 219 3.73 11.09 -12.85
N LEU A 220 4.12 9.85 -13.13
CA LEU A 220 3.34 8.88 -13.89
C LEU A 220 2.65 7.84 -12.98
N SER A 221 2.35 8.17 -11.73
CA SER A 221 1.53 7.32 -10.90
C SER A 221 0.05 7.59 -11.19
N PHE A 222 -0.63 6.55 -11.70
CA PHE A 222 -2.07 6.56 -11.89
C PHE A 222 -2.79 6.85 -10.57
N GLU A 223 -2.47 6.07 -9.53
CA GLU A 223 -3.15 6.08 -8.24
C GLU A 223 -3.05 7.44 -7.55
N ILE A 224 -1.86 8.07 -7.60
CA ILE A 224 -1.67 9.39 -6.98
C ILE A 224 -2.45 10.46 -7.73
N ASN A 225 -2.44 10.46 -9.08
CA ASN A 225 -3.23 11.40 -9.87
C ASN A 225 -4.72 11.21 -9.62
N TYR A 226 -5.20 9.96 -9.60
CA TYR A 226 -6.60 9.65 -9.33
C TYR A 226 -7.03 10.11 -7.93
N ASN A 227 -6.26 9.77 -6.89
CA ASN A 227 -6.56 10.18 -5.51
C ASN A 227 -6.50 11.71 -5.33
N LEU A 228 -5.60 12.38 -6.02
CA LEU A 228 -5.53 13.85 -6.02
C LEU A 228 -6.78 14.44 -6.70
N GLY A 229 -7.29 13.80 -7.76
CA GLY A 229 -8.57 14.17 -8.38
C GLY A 229 -9.73 14.08 -7.40
N ILE A 230 -9.82 12.99 -6.64
CA ILE A 230 -10.82 12.82 -5.55
C ILE A 230 -10.74 13.99 -4.55
N VAL A 231 -9.54 14.31 -4.07
CA VAL A 231 -9.36 15.38 -3.07
C VAL A 231 -9.75 16.75 -3.63
N TYR A 232 -9.42 17.05 -4.88
CA TYR A 232 -9.85 18.29 -5.51
C TYR A 232 -11.37 18.33 -5.72
N THR A 233 -12.00 17.19 -6.00
CA THR A 233 -13.47 17.07 -6.06
C THR A 233 -14.10 17.45 -4.71
N MET A 234 -13.57 16.90 -3.61
CA MET A 234 -14.05 17.23 -2.24
C MET A 234 -13.82 18.70 -1.87
N LEU A 235 -12.85 19.36 -2.48
CA LEU A 235 -12.60 20.80 -2.33
C LEU A 235 -13.47 21.67 -3.27
N ASN A 236 -14.31 21.08 -4.12
CA ASN A 236 -15.04 21.75 -5.21
C ASN A 236 -14.12 22.44 -6.23
N ASP A 237 -12.85 22.04 -6.31
CA ASP A 237 -11.90 22.50 -7.30
C ASP A 237 -11.95 21.57 -8.54
N PHE A 238 -13.10 21.60 -9.22
CA PHE A 238 -13.39 20.70 -10.35
C PHE A 238 -12.43 20.90 -11.54
N GLN A 239 -11.83 22.08 -11.67
CA GLN A 239 -10.84 22.33 -12.70
C GLN A 239 -9.56 21.51 -12.49
N ASN A 240 -9.01 21.55 -11.28
CA ASN A 240 -7.84 20.74 -10.94
C ASN A 240 -8.18 19.25 -10.83
N ALA A 241 -9.40 18.90 -10.37
CA ALA A 241 -9.89 17.52 -10.38
C ALA A 241 -9.91 16.94 -11.80
N LYS A 242 -10.49 17.69 -12.79
CA LYS A 242 -10.51 17.29 -14.22
C LYS A 242 -9.12 16.99 -14.73
N ILE A 243 -8.15 17.90 -14.51
CA ILE A 243 -6.75 17.72 -14.94
C ILE A 243 -6.15 16.43 -14.34
N CYS A 244 -6.43 16.16 -13.06
CA CYS A 244 -5.90 14.98 -12.38
C CYS A 244 -6.51 13.67 -12.90
N TYR A 245 -7.82 13.65 -13.12
CA TYR A 245 -8.51 12.47 -13.70
C TYR A 245 -8.13 12.25 -15.16
N GLU A 246 -7.94 13.31 -15.97
CA GLU A 246 -7.42 13.20 -17.33
C GLU A 246 -6.04 12.55 -17.35
N ARG A 247 -5.12 13.01 -16.50
CA ARG A 247 -3.79 12.39 -16.37
C ARG A 247 -3.87 10.93 -15.91
N ALA A 248 -4.74 10.63 -14.94
CA ALA A 248 -4.96 9.26 -14.50
C ALA A 248 -5.46 8.38 -15.65
N ALA A 249 -6.43 8.86 -16.45
CA ALA A 249 -6.95 8.15 -17.61
C ALA A 249 -5.92 8.01 -18.76
N GLU A 250 -5.02 8.98 -18.93
CA GLU A 250 -3.91 8.88 -19.88
C GLU A 250 -2.89 7.80 -19.48
N ILE A 251 -2.58 7.71 -18.17
CA ILE A 251 -1.63 6.72 -17.64
C ILE A 251 -2.24 5.31 -17.69
N ASN A 252 -3.50 5.18 -17.29
CA ASN A 252 -4.25 3.94 -17.35
C ASN A 252 -5.54 4.13 -18.15
N SER A 253 -5.51 3.80 -19.43
CA SER A 253 -6.65 3.94 -20.34
C SER A 253 -7.87 3.08 -19.97
N LEU A 254 -7.68 2.06 -19.14
CA LEU A 254 -8.74 1.21 -18.58
C LEU A 254 -9.27 1.72 -17.24
N SER A 255 -8.91 2.93 -16.82
CA SER A 255 -9.47 3.54 -15.62
C SER A 255 -10.88 4.06 -15.86
N TYR A 256 -11.84 3.17 -15.73
CA TYR A 256 -13.27 3.52 -15.88
C TYR A 256 -13.74 4.50 -14.80
N ASN A 257 -13.22 4.38 -13.57
CA ASN A 257 -13.50 5.32 -12.48
C ASN A 257 -13.09 6.76 -12.83
N SER A 258 -11.91 6.97 -13.42
CA SER A 258 -11.49 8.31 -13.87
C SER A 258 -12.42 8.87 -14.95
N LYS A 259 -12.84 8.02 -15.90
CA LYS A 259 -13.78 8.42 -16.95
C LYS A 259 -15.15 8.76 -16.39
N TYR A 260 -15.63 7.98 -15.44
CA TYR A 260 -16.88 8.25 -14.75
C TYR A 260 -16.82 9.60 -14.02
N SER A 261 -15.77 9.86 -13.23
CA SER A 261 -15.59 11.14 -12.55
C SER A 261 -15.45 12.33 -13.50
N LEU A 262 -14.80 12.14 -14.67
CA LEU A 262 -14.76 13.17 -15.71
C LEU A 262 -16.13 13.47 -16.27
N ALA A 263 -16.97 12.45 -16.47
CA ALA A 263 -18.36 12.62 -16.93
C ALA A 263 -19.18 13.41 -15.91
N GLU A 264 -19.07 13.11 -14.62
CA GLU A 264 -19.76 13.85 -13.56
C GLU A 264 -19.33 15.32 -13.51
N ILE A 265 -18.02 15.59 -13.61
CA ILE A 265 -17.50 16.97 -13.70
C ILE A 265 -18.05 17.69 -14.94
N ALA A 266 -18.11 17.00 -16.09
CA ALA A 266 -18.70 17.56 -17.31
C ALA A 266 -20.20 17.90 -17.12
N LEU A 267 -20.96 17.10 -16.36
CA LEU A 267 -22.35 17.42 -15.99
C LEU A 267 -22.43 18.70 -15.14
N ILE A 268 -21.54 18.90 -14.18
CA ILE A 268 -21.47 20.12 -13.35
C ILE A 268 -21.26 21.33 -14.24
N TYR A 269 -20.41 21.21 -15.28
CA TYR A 269 -20.18 22.28 -16.24
C TYR A 269 -21.23 22.35 -17.36
N LYS A 270 -22.22 21.44 -17.36
CA LYS A 270 -23.24 21.29 -18.42
C LYS A 270 -22.68 20.99 -19.81
N GLU A 271 -21.55 20.33 -19.85
CA GLU A 271 -20.89 19.83 -21.08
C GLU A 271 -21.48 18.46 -21.43
N LEU A 272 -22.77 18.43 -21.84
CA LEU A 272 -23.55 17.20 -21.99
C LEU A 272 -22.96 16.21 -22.99
N GLU A 273 -22.34 16.70 -24.07
CA GLU A 273 -21.70 15.85 -25.08
C GLU A 273 -20.45 15.16 -24.51
N GLU A 274 -19.66 15.89 -23.73
CA GLU A 274 -18.47 15.36 -23.08
C GLU A 274 -18.86 14.35 -21.99
N ALA A 275 -19.87 14.68 -21.18
CA ALA A 275 -20.41 13.77 -20.18
C ALA A 275 -20.93 12.48 -20.81
N GLU A 276 -21.74 12.56 -21.90
CA GLU A 276 -22.25 11.38 -22.62
C GLU A 276 -21.10 10.51 -23.13
N LYS A 277 -20.06 11.12 -23.71
CA LYS A 277 -18.88 10.40 -24.19
C LYS A 277 -18.19 9.63 -23.06
N HIS A 278 -17.89 10.29 -21.96
CA HIS A 278 -17.15 9.67 -20.85
C HIS A 278 -17.98 8.60 -20.12
N PHE A 279 -19.30 8.78 -19.95
CA PHE A 279 -20.15 7.71 -19.43
C PHE A 279 -20.19 6.51 -20.38
N MET A 280 -20.25 6.73 -21.69
CA MET A 280 -20.17 5.64 -22.68
C MET A 280 -18.83 4.89 -22.64
N GLU A 281 -17.75 5.53 -22.25
CA GLU A 281 -16.46 4.88 -22.01
C GLU A 281 -16.41 4.13 -20.67
N ALA A 282 -17.26 4.48 -19.70
CA ALA A 282 -17.30 3.85 -18.38
C ALA A 282 -18.24 2.64 -18.30
N ILE A 283 -19.13 2.42 -19.30
CA ILE A 283 -20.06 1.27 -19.29
C ILE A 283 -19.39 -0.11 -19.38
N ASP A 284 -18.13 -0.17 -19.81
CA ASP A 284 -17.39 -1.42 -19.94
C ASP A 284 -16.96 -1.97 -18.58
N ASP A 285 -17.11 -1.21 -17.50
CA ASP A 285 -16.88 -1.63 -16.13
C ASP A 285 -18.17 -2.19 -15.51
N GLU A 286 -18.11 -3.41 -14.97
CA GLU A 286 -19.29 -4.09 -14.41
C GLU A 286 -19.94 -3.31 -13.26
N GLU A 287 -19.13 -2.62 -12.44
CA GLU A 287 -19.59 -1.89 -11.24
C GLU A 287 -20.19 -0.51 -11.60
N LEU A 288 -19.66 0.12 -12.64
CA LEU A 288 -20.09 1.45 -13.08
C LEU A 288 -21.14 1.43 -14.19
N SER A 289 -21.34 0.29 -14.86
CA SER A 289 -22.21 0.16 -16.03
C SER A 289 -23.64 0.61 -15.74
N ALA A 290 -24.25 0.12 -14.65
CA ALA A 290 -25.62 0.46 -14.27
C ALA A 290 -25.79 1.97 -13.99
N ASP A 291 -24.84 2.56 -13.25
CA ASP A 291 -24.83 3.99 -12.94
C ASP A 291 -24.60 4.82 -14.20
N SER A 292 -23.67 4.41 -15.04
CA SER A 292 -23.39 5.10 -16.31
C SER A 292 -24.62 5.15 -17.21
N TYR A 293 -25.34 4.05 -17.37
CA TYR A 293 -26.59 4.05 -18.12
C TYR A 293 -27.70 4.88 -17.46
N TYR A 294 -27.77 4.90 -16.13
CA TYR A 294 -28.68 5.78 -15.40
C TYR A 294 -28.38 7.26 -15.68
N GLU A 295 -27.11 7.69 -15.62
CA GLU A 295 -26.71 9.06 -15.93
C GLU A 295 -26.91 9.39 -17.41
N LEU A 296 -26.62 8.46 -18.34
CA LEU A 296 -26.91 8.61 -19.75
C LEU A 296 -28.41 8.80 -20.01
N SER A 297 -29.27 8.13 -19.25
CA SER A 297 -30.72 8.33 -19.31
C SER A 297 -31.13 9.74 -18.86
N LYS A 298 -30.51 10.26 -17.78
CA LYS A 298 -30.71 11.66 -17.34
C LYS A 298 -30.28 12.66 -18.42
N ILE A 299 -29.12 12.46 -19.03
CA ILE A 299 -28.61 13.29 -20.11
C ILE A 299 -29.59 13.30 -21.29
N ALA A 300 -30.13 12.14 -21.69
CA ALA A 300 -31.11 12.03 -22.73
C ALA A 300 -32.42 12.79 -22.41
N MET A 301 -32.86 12.74 -21.12
CA MET A 301 -34.00 13.55 -20.66
C MET A 301 -33.71 15.06 -20.75
N ILE A 302 -32.51 15.50 -20.36
CA ILE A 302 -32.11 16.93 -20.46
C ILE A 302 -32.08 17.37 -21.95
N LYS A 303 -31.64 16.47 -22.84
CA LYS A 303 -31.66 16.70 -24.30
C LYS A 303 -33.05 16.56 -24.93
N ASN A 304 -34.07 16.25 -24.13
CA ASN A 304 -35.47 16.00 -24.56
C ASN A 304 -35.64 14.78 -25.48
N ASP A 305 -34.70 13.84 -25.46
CA ASP A 305 -34.78 12.57 -26.18
C ASP A 305 -35.36 11.48 -25.24
N LYS A 306 -36.70 11.48 -25.13
CA LYS A 306 -37.41 10.58 -24.20
C LYS A 306 -37.28 9.11 -24.58
N ASP A 307 -37.16 8.77 -25.85
CA ASP A 307 -37.07 7.38 -26.28
C ASP A 307 -35.71 6.78 -25.96
N LYS A 308 -34.64 7.55 -26.17
CA LYS A 308 -33.28 7.17 -25.75
C LYS A 308 -33.15 7.09 -24.22
N ALA A 309 -33.82 8.02 -23.49
CA ALA A 309 -33.85 8.00 -22.04
C ALA A 309 -34.49 6.71 -21.51
N ILE A 310 -35.64 6.29 -22.06
CA ILE A 310 -36.30 5.04 -21.69
C ILE A 310 -35.41 3.83 -22.01
N GLN A 311 -34.75 3.82 -23.16
CA GLN A 311 -33.84 2.73 -23.52
C GLN A 311 -32.70 2.59 -22.51
N TYR A 312 -32.02 3.67 -22.17
CA TYR A 312 -30.92 3.65 -21.20
C TYR A 312 -31.40 3.30 -19.79
N ALA A 313 -32.54 3.84 -19.35
CA ALA A 313 -33.11 3.49 -18.04
C ALA A 313 -33.42 1.98 -17.94
N ASN A 314 -33.98 1.38 -18.99
CA ASN A 314 -34.26 -0.05 -19.00
C ASN A 314 -32.98 -0.88 -18.98
N ILE A 315 -31.93 -0.50 -19.73
CA ILE A 315 -30.61 -1.16 -19.69
C ILE A 315 -30.03 -1.09 -18.27
N ALA A 316 -30.06 0.09 -17.65
CA ALA A 316 -29.57 0.27 -16.28
C ALA A 316 -30.31 -0.64 -15.28
N ILE A 317 -31.63 -0.76 -15.40
CA ILE A 317 -32.46 -1.64 -14.59
C ILE A 317 -32.15 -3.11 -14.85
N ASP A 318 -31.94 -3.51 -16.10
CA ASP A 318 -31.59 -4.89 -16.46
C ASP A 318 -30.24 -5.31 -15.85
N ILE A 319 -29.32 -4.36 -15.69
CA ILE A 319 -28.00 -4.59 -15.06
C ILE A 319 -28.15 -4.69 -13.53
N ASP A 320 -28.76 -3.66 -12.89
CA ASP A 320 -28.98 -3.64 -11.44
C ASP A 320 -30.27 -2.89 -11.06
N ALA A 321 -31.36 -3.63 -11.04
CA ALA A 321 -32.66 -3.08 -10.67
C ALA A 321 -32.70 -2.59 -9.21
N SER A 322 -31.98 -3.23 -8.30
CA SER A 322 -31.99 -2.92 -6.87
C SER A 322 -31.40 -1.52 -6.59
N LYS A 323 -30.38 -1.15 -7.32
CA LYS A 323 -29.68 0.12 -7.23
C LYS A 323 -30.39 1.23 -8.03
N VAL A 324 -30.81 0.93 -9.24
CA VAL A 324 -31.26 1.94 -10.21
C VAL A 324 -32.73 2.34 -9.99
N VAL A 325 -33.64 1.39 -9.67
CA VAL A 325 -35.07 1.70 -9.53
C VAL A 325 -35.36 2.70 -8.42
N PRO A 326 -34.74 2.63 -7.22
CA PRO A 326 -34.89 3.68 -6.20
C PRO A 326 -34.45 5.06 -6.68
N LYS A 327 -33.34 5.14 -7.44
CA LYS A 327 -32.86 6.41 -8.03
C LYS A 327 -33.86 6.98 -9.03
N ILE A 328 -34.33 6.18 -9.99
CA ILE A 328 -35.36 6.60 -10.97
C ILE A 328 -36.65 7.06 -10.29
N LYS A 329 -37.14 6.37 -9.27
CA LYS A 329 -38.36 6.74 -8.54
C LYS A 329 -38.20 8.03 -7.77
N LYS A 330 -37.01 8.34 -7.27
CA LYS A 330 -36.69 9.52 -6.47
C LYS A 330 -36.44 10.76 -7.35
N ASP A 331 -35.86 10.57 -8.54
CA ASP A 331 -35.48 11.70 -9.41
C ASP A 331 -36.65 12.23 -10.25
N PRO A 332 -37.07 13.50 -10.05
CA PRO A 332 -38.21 14.10 -10.75
C PRO A 332 -38.04 14.14 -12.29
N ILE A 333 -36.82 14.07 -12.81
CA ILE A 333 -36.56 14.12 -14.26
C ILE A 333 -37.25 12.98 -15.02
N PHE A 334 -37.50 11.84 -14.34
CA PHE A 334 -38.13 10.66 -14.93
C PHE A 334 -39.67 10.69 -14.89
N ILE A 335 -40.30 11.60 -14.14
CA ILE A 335 -41.78 11.68 -14.05
C ILE A 335 -42.46 11.59 -15.43
N PRO A 336 -41.99 12.31 -16.49
CA PRO A 336 -42.66 12.30 -17.77
C PRO A 336 -42.60 10.95 -18.52
N ILE A 337 -41.70 10.06 -18.13
CA ILE A 337 -41.46 8.78 -18.84
C ILE A 337 -41.58 7.55 -17.92
N ILE A 338 -41.78 7.70 -16.61
CA ILE A 338 -41.74 6.62 -15.63
C ILE A 338 -42.75 5.51 -15.95
N ALA A 339 -43.91 5.82 -16.48
CA ALA A 339 -44.91 4.84 -16.88
C ALA A 339 -44.49 3.97 -18.07
N ARG A 340 -43.46 4.37 -18.81
CA ARG A 340 -42.92 3.66 -20.02
C ARG A 340 -41.66 2.87 -19.68
N ILE A 341 -41.10 3.04 -18.46
CA ILE A 341 -39.92 2.32 -18.00
C ILE A 341 -40.35 0.96 -17.45
N SER A 342 -39.64 -0.10 -17.81
CA SER A 342 -39.92 -1.48 -17.41
C SER A 342 -39.47 -1.77 -16.00
N ILE A 343 -40.20 -1.28 -14.98
CA ILE A 343 -39.86 -1.46 -13.58
C ILE A 343 -40.38 -2.84 -13.11
N PRO A 344 -39.51 -3.74 -12.61
CA PRO A 344 -39.92 -5.05 -12.08
C PRO A 344 -40.85 -4.91 -10.87
N PHE A 345 -41.89 -5.77 -10.77
CA PHE A 345 -42.89 -5.74 -9.67
C PHE A 345 -42.34 -6.20 -8.32
N ASN A 346 -41.29 -7.04 -8.30
CA ASN A 346 -40.67 -7.58 -7.09
C ASN A 346 -39.20 -7.17 -7.01
N ILE A 347 -38.94 -5.94 -6.59
CA ILE A 347 -37.63 -5.57 -6.10
C ILE A 347 -37.63 -5.88 -4.63
N ASN A 348 -37.34 -7.15 -4.26
CA ASN A 348 -36.86 -7.41 -2.92
C ASN A 348 -35.53 -6.66 -2.79
N SER A 349 -35.36 -5.94 -1.67
CA SER A 349 -34.06 -5.47 -1.21
C SER A 349 -33.14 -6.67 -0.94
N SER A 350 -32.78 -7.40 -2.00
CA SER A 350 -31.70 -8.38 -1.96
C SER A 350 -30.44 -7.54 -1.81
N GLU A 351 -29.68 -7.88 -0.80
CA GLU A 351 -28.32 -7.41 -0.55
C GLU A 351 -27.63 -7.22 -1.89
N GLY A 352 -27.49 -5.94 -2.31
CA GLY A 352 -26.78 -5.59 -3.51
C GLY A 352 -25.36 -6.13 -3.36
N ILE A 353 -24.77 -6.54 -4.46
CA ILE A 353 -23.33 -6.81 -4.54
C ILE A 353 -22.66 -5.61 -3.91
N GLU A 354 -22.00 -5.81 -2.75
CA GLU A 354 -21.28 -4.75 -2.06
C GLU A 354 -20.28 -4.16 -3.06
N HIS A 355 -20.43 -2.88 -3.34
CA HIS A 355 -19.52 -2.17 -4.23
C HIS A 355 -18.09 -2.30 -3.71
N LYS A 356 -17.17 -2.69 -4.59
CA LYS A 356 -15.74 -2.69 -4.31
C LYS A 356 -15.11 -1.29 -4.32
N LEU A 357 -15.91 -0.23 -4.49
CA LEU A 357 -15.41 1.13 -4.36
C LEU A 357 -14.89 1.38 -2.96
N THR A 358 -13.76 2.02 -2.85
CA THR A 358 -13.23 2.48 -1.58
C THR A 358 -14.14 3.55 -0.99
N GLU A 359 -14.14 3.70 0.35
CA GLU A 359 -14.94 4.71 1.04
C GLU A 359 -14.70 6.11 0.48
N LYS A 360 -13.45 6.47 0.15
CA LYS A 360 -13.09 7.75 -0.45
C LYS A 360 -13.67 7.95 -1.86
N GLU A 361 -13.71 6.90 -2.67
CA GLU A 361 -14.30 6.97 -4.01
C GLU A 361 -15.81 7.13 -3.94
N LEU A 362 -16.45 6.45 -2.98
CA LEU A 362 -17.88 6.60 -2.74
C LEU A 362 -18.22 8.02 -2.27
N MET A 363 -17.48 8.57 -1.31
CA MET A 363 -17.65 9.95 -0.84
C MET A 363 -17.49 10.96 -1.97
N ALA A 364 -16.49 10.80 -2.83
CA ALA A 364 -16.28 11.70 -3.97
C ALA A 364 -17.43 11.61 -4.97
N LYS A 365 -17.92 10.41 -5.24
CA LYS A 365 -19.05 10.18 -6.15
C LYS A 365 -20.34 10.79 -5.61
N GLU A 366 -20.69 10.55 -4.35
CA GLU A 366 -21.86 11.15 -3.71
C GLU A 366 -21.78 12.68 -3.71
N HIS A 367 -20.59 13.23 -3.44
CA HIS A 367 -20.38 14.67 -3.49
C HIS A 367 -20.62 15.26 -4.88
N LEU A 368 -20.16 14.60 -5.96
CA LEU A 368 -20.40 15.04 -7.32
C LEU A 368 -21.88 14.93 -7.71
N GLU A 369 -22.56 13.84 -7.33
CA GLU A 369 -23.99 13.67 -7.55
C GLU A 369 -24.80 14.81 -6.88
N ASP A 370 -24.50 15.14 -5.61
CA ASP A 370 -25.14 16.23 -4.88
C ASP A 370 -24.89 17.59 -5.53
N MET A 371 -23.66 17.87 -5.94
CA MET A 371 -23.32 19.13 -6.64
C MET A 371 -24.03 19.25 -8.00
N PHE A 372 -24.16 18.16 -8.73
CA PHE A 372 -24.91 18.16 -9.99
C PHE A 372 -26.39 18.46 -9.73
N ASP A 373 -27.01 17.86 -8.73
CA ASP A 373 -28.41 18.08 -8.41
C ASP A 373 -28.69 19.52 -7.92
N ILE A 374 -27.77 20.12 -7.18
CA ILE A 374 -27.80 21.53 -6.81
C ILE A 374 -27.72 22.42 -8.05
N THR A 375 -26.76 22.17 -8.94
CA THR A 375 -26.55 23.01 -10.14
C THR A 375 -27.67 22.87 -11.16
N ARG A 376 -28.35 21.71 -11.21
CA ARG A 376 -29.52 21.50 -12.08
C ARG A 376 -30.69 22.40 -11.69
N ASN A 377 -30.89 22.63 -10.41
CA ASN A 377 -31.99 23.47 -9.87
C ASN A 377 -31.68 24.98 -9.90
N LEU A 378 -30.43 25.37 -10.17
CA LEU A 378 -30.03 26.77 -10.31
C LEU A 378 -30.41 27.31 -11.70
N SER A 379 -30.86 28.56 -11.76
CA SER A 379 -31.09 29.24 -13.05
C SER A 379 -29.76 29.46 -13.77
N TYR A 380 -29.83 29.65 -15.11
CA TYR A 380 -28.61 29.93 -15.91
C TYR A 380 -27.86 31.18 -15.44
N ALA A 381 -28.55 32.13 -14.80
CA ALA A 381 -27.94 33.31 -14.17
C ALA A 381 -27.14 32.96 -12.90
N ASP A 382 -27.64 32.04 -12.11
CA ASP A 382 -26.95 31.59 -10.86
C ASP A 382 -25.69 30.81 -11.17
N ILE A 383 -25.70 29.99 -12.23
CA ILE A 383 -24.52 29.24 -12.70
C ILE A 383 -23.44 30.16 -13.25
N LYS A 384 -23.82 31.28 -13.89
CA LYS A 384 -22.88 32.30 -14.34
C LYS A 384 -22.15 32.99 -13.16
N LEU A 385 -22.80 33.04 -12.00
CA LEU A 385 -22.18 33.52 -10.75
C LEU A 385 -21.19 32.53 -10.15
N LEU A 386 -21.47 31.23 -10.26
CA LEU A 386 -20.53 30.17 -9.82
C LEU A 386 -19.31 30.03 -10.73
N LYS A 387 -19.45 30.39 -12.03
CA LYS A 387 -18.35 30.44 -13.02
C LYS A 387 -17.52 31.73 -12.96
N LYS A 388 -17.92 32.74 -12.18
CA LYS A 388 -17.08 33.91 -11.95
C LYS A 388 -15.88 33.50 -11.09
N GLU A 389 -14.69 33.68 -11.65
CA GLU A 389 -13.41 33.60 -10.96
C GLU A 389 -13.47 34.27 -9.57
N PRO A 390 -12.73 33.77 -8.58
CA PRO A 390 -12.62 34.45 -7.30
C PRO A 390 -12.21 35.88 -7.55
N ASP A 391 -13.13 36.76 -7.19
CA ASP A 391 -13.15 38.20 -7.46
C ASP A 391 -11.78 38.84 -7.22
N GLY A 392 -11.21 39.47 -8.25
CA GLY A 392 -9.96 40.25 -8.15
C GLY A 392 -9.95 41.41 -7.15
N ARG A 393 -10.99 41.53 -6.30
CA ARG A 393 -11.08 42.51 -5.22
C ARG A 393 -10.15 42.20 -4.04
N LYS A 394 -9.72 40.97 -3.84
CA LYS A 394 -8.76 40.64 -2.78
C LYS A 394 -7.31 41.04 -3.13
N GLN A 395 -6.97 41.08 -4.42
CA GLN A 395 -5.65 41.56 -4.83
C GLN A 395 -5.50 43.09 -4.68
N LYS A 396 -6.54 43.87 -4.94
CA LYS A 396 -6.50 45.35 -4.75
C LYS A 396 -6.40 45.78 -3.29
N ASN A 397 -6.93 44.98 -2.35
CA ASN A 397 -6.79 45.30 -0.92
C ASN A 397 -5.45 44.89 -0.32
N VAL A 398 -4.76 43.90 -0.91
CA VAL A 398 -3.40 43.52 -0.51
C VAL A 398 -2.39 44.54 -1.01
N GLU A 399 -2.53 45.06 -2.24
CA GLU A 399 -1.70 46.12 -2.76
C GLU A 399 -1.91 47.48 -2.05
N LYS A 400 -3.16 47.76 -1.62
CA LYS A 400 -3.45 48.98 -0.86
C LYS A 400 -2.87 48.92 0.56
N ASN A 401 -2.91 47.79 1.22
CA ASN A 401 -2.30 47.57 2.54
C ASN A 401 -0.76 47.48 2.49
N GLN A 402 -0.17 47.08 1.37
CA GLN A 402 1.29 47.12 1.20
C GLN A 402 1.81 48.55 0.94
N ASN A 403 1.06 49.36 0.22
CA ASN A 403 1.44 50.77 0.01
C ASN A 403 1.22 51.64 1.24
N GLU A 404 0.25 51.37 2.10
CA GLU A 404 0.07 52.08 3.37
C GLU A 404 1.14 51.70 4.41
N ASN A 405 1.68 50.50 4.41
CA ASN A 405 2.77 50.06 5.28
C ASN A 405 4.16 50.51 4.81
N GLN A 406 4.34 50.88 3.55
CA GLN A 406 5.58 51.50 3.08
C GLN A 406 5.65 53.00 3.42
N ASN A 407 4.53 53.72 3.41
CA ASN A 407 4.48 55.13 3.79
C ASN A 407 4.58 55.42 5.29
N GLN A 408 4.52 54.36 6.15
CA GLN A 408 4.75 54.51 7.61
C GLN A 408 6.18 54.17 8.05
N ARG A 409 7.08 53.80 7.13
CA ARG A 409 8.52 53.54 7.45
C ARG A 409 9.48 54.63 7.03
N ASP A 410 8.98 55.68 6.38
CA ASP A 410 9.80 56.84 5.94
C ASP A 410 9.47 58.14 6.71
N PHE A 411 9.00 58.00 7.99
CA PHE A 411 8.95 59.12 8.95
C PHE A 411 9.57 58.73 10.28
#